data_3e360c7cf67044763c52a5779cb9364c
#
_entry.id   3e360c7cf67044763c52a5779cb9364c
#
_cell.length_a   1.000
_cell.length_b   1.000
_cell.length_c   1.000
_cell.angle_alpha   90.00
_cell.angle_beta   90.00
_cell.angle_gamma   90.00
#
_symmetry.space_group_name_H-M   'P 1'
#
loop_
_entity.id
_entity.type
_entity.pdbx_description
1 polymer ?
#
loop_
_entity_poly.entity_id
_entity_poly.type
_entity_poly.pdbx_seq_one_letter_code
_entity_poly.pdbx_strand_id
1 'polypeptide(L)'
;MNKQVSYYCYGISFIDMAMLTAAQIKQMEDGDYIVYKRQKIKRQKGVKPISIKITPAIRQLIGSLQAASPTVDDFLLPIVTRSGYTGERLYMHIRARYSKYQKYLRLLAEELGIDFHLTSYVSRHTAAMTLQRNNIPREVISQMLGHADLETTNIYLDSFDNEVINEAAKVL
;
A
#
# COMPACT_ATOMS: atom_id res chain seq x y z
N MET A 1 -10.18 -3.86 6.47
CA MET A 1 -10.17 -4.01 4.99
C MET A 1 -9.13 -3.14 4.28
N ASN A 2 -9.07 -1.80 4.46
CA ASN A 2 -8.04 -0.97 3.77
C ASN A 2 -6.58 -1.36 4.08
N LYS A 3 -6.28 -1.91 5.26
CA LYS A 3 -4.95 -2.43 5.62
C LYS A 3 -4.55 -3.66 4.80
N GLN A 4 -5.49 -4.55 4.56
CA GLN A 4 -5.25 -5.74 3.74
C GLN A 4 -4.97 -5.34 2.29
N VAL A 5 -5.75 -4.41 1.71
CA VAL A 5 -5.45 -3.86 0.38
C VAL A 5 -4.05 -3.22 0.36
N SER A 6 -3.71 -2.41 1.37
CA SER A 6 -2.36 -1.82 1.45
C SER A 6 -1.28 -2.90 1.49
N TYR A 7 -1.42 -3.92 2.32
CA TYR A 7 -0.45 -5.01 2.45
C TYR A 7 -0.26 -5.77 1.13
N TYR A 8 -1.35 -6.28 0.54
CA TYR A 8 -1.29 -7.06 -0.71
C TYR A 8 -0.88 -6.22 -1.92
N CYS A 9 -1.11 -4.90 -1.87
CA CYS A 9 -0.65 -3.95 -2.88
C CYS A 9 0.70 -3.31 -2.51
N TYR A 10 1.64 -4.10 -2.01
CA TYR A 10 3.04 -3.73 -1.74
C TYR A 10 3.16 -2.52 -0.80
N GLY A 11 2.27 -2.41 0.19
CA GLY A 11 2.29 -1.29 1.13
C GLY A 11 1.89 0.05 0.51
N ILE A 12 1.00 0.06 -0.46
CA ILE A 12 0.46 1.28 -1.06
C ILE A 12 -0.05 2.25 0.01
N SER A 13 0.29 3.53 -0.11
CA SER A 13 -0.10 4.53 0.87
C SER A 13 -1.60 4.84 0.83
N PHE A 14 -2.16 5.35 1.94
CA PHE A 14 -3.57 5.71 1.99
C PHE A 14 -3.97 6.74 0.91
N ILE A 15 -3.13 7.75 0.68
CA ILE A 15 -3.38 8.76 -0.35
C ILE A 15 -3.32 8.16 -1.75
N ASP A 16 -2.38 7.25 -2.00
CA ASP A 16 -2.29 6.57 -3.30
C ASP A 16 -3.52 5.70 -3.53
N MET A 17 -3.96 4.91 -2.51
CA MET A 17 -5.21 4.14 -2.57
C MET A 17 -6.44 5.00 -2.85
N ALA A 18 -6.53 6.16 -2.18
CA ALA A 18 -7.66 7.08 -2.34
C ALA A 18 -7.74 7.71 -3.73
N MET A 19 -6.61 7.78 -4.43
CA MET A 19 -6.50 8.38 -5.76
C MET A 19 -6.48 7.34 -6.89
N LEU A 20 -6.61 6.03 -6.58
CA LEU A 20 -6.74 5.01 -7.62
C LEU A 20 -8.09 5.14 -8.33
N THR A 21 -8.03 5.08 -9.66
CA THR A 21 -9.20 5.08 -10.54
C THR A 21 -9.21 3.85 -11.44
N ALA A 22 -10.34 3.56 -12.07
CA ALA A 22 -10.45 2.47 -13.03
C ALA A 22 -9.48 2.61 -14.21
N ALA A 23 -9.12 3.83 -14.61
CA ALA A 23 -8.16 4.10 -15.68
C ALA A 23 -6.74 3.59 -15.41
N GLN A 24 -6.41 3.30 -14.14
CA GLN A 24 -5.12 2.75 -13.72
C GLN A 24 -5.06 1.22 -13.79
N ILE A 25 -6.18 0.55 -14.04
CA ILE A 25 -6.19 -0.88 -14.35
C ILE A 25 -5.76 -1.05 -15.80
N LYS A 26 -4.67 -1.80 -15.99
CA LYS A 26 -4.10 -2.12 -17.31
C LYS A 26 -4.14 -3.62 -17.50
N GLN A 27 -4.71 -4.05 -18.63
CA GLN A 27 -4.65 -5.44 -19.07
C GLN A 27 -3.29 -5.68 -19.74
N MET A 28 -2.59 -6.71 -19.30
CA MET A 28 -1.33 -7.20 -19.88
C MET A 28 -1.52 -8.68 -20.29
N GLU A 29 -0.54 -9.25 -20.99
CA GLU A 29 -0.61 -10.63 -21.48
C GLU A 29 -0.87 -11.67 -20.37
N ASP A 30 -0.31 -11.43 -19.17
CA ASP A 30 -0.38 -12.35 -18.02
C ASP A 30 -1.39 -11.93 -16.95
N GLY A 31 -2.28 -10.95 -17.24
CA GLY A 31 -3.37 -10.53 -16.38
C GLY A 31 -3.53 -9.02 -16.21
N ASP A 32 -4.37 -8.64 -15.27
CA ASP A 32 -4.66 -7.24 -14.96
C ASP A 32 -3.66 -6.68 -13.94
N TYR A 33 -3.30 -5.41 -14.12
CA TYR A 33 -2.39 -4.69 -13.25
C TYR A 33 -2.95 -3.34 -12.83
N ILE A 34 -2.72 -2.94 -11.59
CA ILE A 34 -2.86 -1.54 -11.14
C ILE A 34 -1.53 -0.85 -11.43
N VAL A 35 -1.53 0.14 -12.32
CA VAL A 35 -0.33 0.90 -12.72
C VAL A 35 -0.49 2.35 -12.30
N TYR A 36 0.33 2.82 -11.35
CA TYR A 36 0.20 4.17 -10.81
C TYR A 36 1.55 4.78 -10.45
N LYS A 37 1.61 6.12 -10.36
CA LYS A 37 2.73 6.86 -9.77
C LYS A 37 2.33 7.36 -8.39
N ARG A 38 3.23 7.22 -7.41
CA ARG A 38 2.97 7.69 -6.04
C ARG A 38 2.68 9.19 -6.02
N GLN A 39 1.61 9.59 -5.35
CA GLN A 39 1.16 10.99 -5.27
C GLN A 39 2.24 11.93 -4.71
N LYS A 40 3.02 11.44 -3.70
CA LYS A 40 4.09 12.21 -3.06
C LYS A 40 5.18 12.67 -4.05
N ILE A 41 5.51 11.85 -5.05
CA ILE A 41 6.66 12.06 -5.94
C ILE A 41 6.26 12.13 -7.42
N LYS A 42 4.99 12.08 -7.77
CA LYS A 42 4.51 11.98 -9.16
C LYS A 42 4.98 13.10 -10.09
N ARG A 43 5.33 14.27 -9.51
CA ARG A 43 5.82 15.44 -10.26
C ARG A 43 7.34 15.45 -10.45
N GLN A 44 8.08 14.56 -9.79
CA GLN A 44 9.53 14.47 -9.96
C GLN A 44 9.86 13.83 -11.31
N LYS A 45 10.93 14.32 -11.95
CA LYS A 45 11.42 13.73 -13.21
C LYS A 45 11.95 12.31 -12.96
N GLY A 46 11.74 11.42 -13.92
CA GLY A 46 12.27 10.05 -13.85
C GLY A 46 11.51 9.07 -12.95
N VAL A 47 10.44 9.48 -12.28
CA VAL A 47 9.64 8.57 -11.45
C VAL A 47 8.98 7.50 -12.31
N LYS A 48 9.39 6.25 -12.07
CA LYS A 48 8.79 5.08 -12.71
C LYS A 48 7.42 4.77 -12.07
N PRO A 49 6.43 4.29 -12.84
CA PRO A 49 5.19 3.79 -12.28
C PRO A 49 5.43 2.50 -11.50
N ILE A 50 4.60 2.26 -10.49
CA ILE A 50 4.51 0.99 -9.80
C ILE A 50 3.44 0.16 -10.51
N SER A 51 3.75 -1.11 -10.81
CA SER A 51 2.83 -2.09 -11.36
C SER A 51 2.53 -3.16 -10.33
N ILE A 52 1.26 -3.31 -9.98
CA ILE A 52 0.78 -4.31 -9.01
C ILE A 52 -0.11 -5.29 -9.76
N LYS A 53 0.31 -6.55 -9.87
CA LYS A 53 -0.53 -7.60 -10.46
C LYS A 53 -1.79 -7.81 -9.61
N ILE A 54 -2.95 -7.77 -10.22
CA ILE A 54 -4.23 -8.01 -9.56
C ILE A 54 -4.41 -9.52 -9.37
N THR A 55 -3.94 -10.00 -8.22
CA THR A 55 -4.15 -11.39 -7.82
C THR A 55 -5.62 -11.65 -7.45
N PRO A 56 -6.08 -12.93 -7.40
CA PRO A 56 -7.43 -13.25 -6.91
C PRO A 56 -7.74 -12.64 -5.54
N ALA A 57 -6.76 -12.61 -4.62
CA ALA A 57 -6.92 -11.99 -3.30
C ALA A 57 -7.16 -10.48 -3.38
N ILE A 58 -6.40 -9.76 -4.21
CA ILE A 58 -6.60 -8.32 -4.42
C ILE A 58 -7.96 -8.05 -5.05
N ARG A 59 -8.35 -8.82 -6.05
CA ARG A 59 -9.66 -8.70 -6.72
C ARG A 59 -10.81 -8.90 -5.74
N GLN A 60 -10.73 -9.93 -4.90
CA GLN A 60 -11.72 -10.22 -3.86
C GLN A 60 -11.81 -9.07 -2.84
N LEU A 61 -10.67 -8.53 -2.38
CA LEU A 61 -10.63 -7.41 -1.43
C LEU A 61 -11.26 -6.16 -2.01
N ILE A 62 -10.94 -5.81 -3.27
CA ILE A 62 -11.53 -4.65 -3.96
C ILE A 62 -13.05 -4.85 -4.07
N GLY A 63 -13.50 -6.01 -4.57
CA GLY A 63 -14.92 -6.34 -4.72
C GLY A 63 -15.67 -6.29 -3.39
N SER A 64 -15.10 -6.81 -2.31
CA SER A 64 -15.70 -6.75 -0.96
C SER A 64 -15.83 -5.32 -0.43
N LEU A 65 -14.87 -4.44 -0.73
CA LEU A 65 -14.94 -3.03 -0.37
C LEU A 65 -16.02 -2.29 -1.14
N GLN A 66 -16.13 -2.55 -2.45
CA GLN A 66 -17.14 -1.96 -3.32
C GLN A 66 -18.56 -2.44 -2.96
N ALA A 67 -18.71 -3.71 -2.59
CA ALA A 67 -19.97 -4.27 -2.13
C ALA A 67 -20.42 -3.67 -0.77
N ALA A 68 -19.45 -3.38 0.13
CA ALA A 68 -19.74 -2.79 1.44
C ALA A 68 -20.05 -1.29 1.36
N SER A 69 -19.55 -0.59 0.35
CA SER A 69 -19.79 0.85 0.15
C SER A 69 -19.58 1.19 -1.33
N PRO A 70 -20.56 1.82 -1.99
CA PRO A 70 -20.42 2.18 -3.40
C PRO A 70 -19.28 3.17 -3.61
N THR A 71 -18.59 3.03 -4.72
CA THR A 71 -17.62 4.02 -5.20
C THR A 71 -18.34 5.20 -5.85
N VAL A 72 -17.69 6.36 -5.89
CA VAL A 72 -18.18 7.54 -6.60
C VAL A 72 -17.20 7.89 -7.71
N ASP A 73 -17.71 8.54 -8.73
CA ASP A 73 -16.93 8.88 -9.93
C ASP A 73 -16.17 7.64 -10.46
N ASP A 74 -14.93 7.79 -10.90
CA ASP A 74 -14.09 6.69 -11.40
C ASP A 74 -13.18 6.07 -10.32
N PHE A 75 -13.35 6.40 -9.05
CA PHE A 75 -12.49 5.87 -7.98
C PHE A 75 -12.64 4.37 -7.81
N LEU A 76 -11.50 3.69 -7.74
CA LEU A 76 -11.46 2.22 -7.60
C LEU A 76 -11.88 1.75 -6.20
N LEU A 77 -11.61 2.54 -5.18
CA LEU A 77 -11.89 2.20 -3.78
C LEU A 77 -12.85 3.21 -3.15
N PRO A 78 -13.77 2.79 -2.24
CA PRO A 78 -14.75 3.68 -1.62
C PRO A 78 -14.15 4.54 -0.50
N ILE A 79 -12.98 5.13 -0.73
CA ILE A 79 -12.32 6.05 0.19
C ILE A 79 -12.85 7.46 -0.01
N VAL A 80 -12.95 7.92 -1.25
CA VAL A 80 -13.66 9.13 -1.61
C VAL A 80 -15.16 8.81 -1.63
N THR A 81 -15.96 9.57 -0.91
CA THR A 81 -17.41 9.32 -0.71
C THR A 81 -18.29 10.47 -1.19
N ARG A 82 -17.71 11.44 -1.88
CA ARG A 82 -18.40 12.61 -2.44
C ARG A 82 -18.04 12.76 -3.91
N SER A 83 -19.05 12.70 -4.76
CA SER A 83 -18.88 12.87 -6.20
C SER A 83 -18.54 14.31 -6.57
N GLY A 84 -17.81 14.50 -7.66
CA GLY A 84 -17.45 15.82 -8.23
C GLY A 84 -16.40 16.57 -7.42
N TYR A 85 -15.76 15.99 -6.42
CA TYR A 85 -14.68 16.64 -5.68
C TYR A 85 -13.39 16.60 -6.49
N THR A 86 -12.79 17.78 -6.73
CA THR A 86 -11.52 17.94 -7.43
C THR A 86 -10.59 18.91 -6.68
N GLY A 87 -9.33 18.98 -7.07
CA GLY A 87 -8.36 19.95 -6.53
C GLY A 87 -8.28 19.93 -5.01
N GLU A 88 -8.36 21.12 -4.40
CA GLU A 88 -8.23 21.29 -2.95
C GLU A 88 -9.37 20.62 -2.17
N ARG A 89 -10.61 20.66 -2.69
CA ARG A 89 -11.75 20.00 -2.03
C ARG A 89 -11.56 18.49 -1.92
N LEU A 90 -11.06 17.85 -2.97
CA LEU A 90 -10.71 16.43 -2.97
C LEU A 90 -9.58 16.14 -1.97
N TYR A 91 -8.54 16.97 -1.97
CA TYR A 91 -7.43 16.82 -1.03
C TYR A 91 -7.89 16.91 0.43
N MET A 92 -8.68 17.92 0.77
CA MET A 92 -9.21 18.09 2.13
C MET A 92 -10.15 16.94 2.53
N HIS A 93 -10.96 16.44 1.60
CA HIS A 93 -11.82 15.28 1.83
C HIS A 93 -10.98 14.03 2.14
N ILE A 94 -9.98 13.72 1.32
CA ILE A 94 -9.08 12.56 1.56
C ILE A 94 -8.36 12.70 2.90
N ARG A 95 -7.91 13.90 3.27
CA ARG A 95 -7.27 14.17 4.57
C ARG A 95 -8.23 13.90 5.74
N ALA A 96 -9.47 14.31 5.65
CA ALA A 96 -10.49 14.02 6.66
C ALA A 96 -10.77 12.51 6.77
N ARG A 97 -10.84 11.80 5.64
CA ARG A 97 -10.99 10.34 5.59
C ARG A 97 -9.78 9.63 6.21
N TYR A 98 -8.58 10.13 5.97
CA TYR A 98 -7.36 9.62 6.60
C TYR A 98 -7.36 9.79 8.12
N SER A 99 -7.74 10.96 8.62
CA SER A 99 -7.85 11.20 10.08
C SER A 99 -8.86 10.26 10.73
N LYS A 100 -10.00 10.03 10.09
CA LYS A 100 -11.00 9.06 10.54
C LYS A 100 -10.44 7.63 10.54
N TYR A 101 -9.71 7.24 9.51
CA TYR A 101 -9.05 5.94 9.41
C TYR A 101 -8.04 5.73 10.54
N GLN A 102 -7.19 6.72 10.83
CA GLN A 102 -6.23 6.68 11.94
C GLN A 102 -6.92 6.55 13.31
N LYS A 103 -8.05 7.25 13.51
CA LYS A 103 -8.86 7.09 14.73
C LYS A 103 -9.34 5.65 14.91
N TYR A 104 -9.86 5.02 13.85
CA TYR A 104 -10.30 3.63 13.92
C TYR A 104 -9.17 2.64 14.13
N LEU A 105 -7.96 2.92 13.61
CA LEU A 105 -6.80 2.08 13.89
C LEU A 105 -6.40 2.10 15.36
N ARG A 106 -6.50 3.26 16.02
CA ARG A 106 -6.25 3.35 17.48
C ARG A 106 -7.27 2.56 18.26
N LEU A 107 -8.56 2.75 17.99
CA LEU A 107 -9.62 2.01 18.66
C LEU A 107 -9.46 0.49 18.49
N LEU A 108 -9.08 0.05 17.29
CA LEU A 108 -8.81 -1.36 17.01
C LEU A 108 -7.59 -1.86 17.80
N ALA A 109 -6.54 -1.07 17.92
CA ALA A 109 -5.35 -1.43 18.70
C ALA A 109 -5.71 -1.57 20.18
N GLU A 110 -6.47 -0.63 20.73
CA GLU A 110 -6.98 -0.66 22.10
C GLU A 110 -7.83 -1.92 22.36
N GLU A 111 -8.78 -2.22 21.48
CA GLU A 111 -9.65 -3.39 21.57
C GLU A 111 -8.89 -4.72 21.51
N LEU A 112 -7.83 -4.78 20.72
CA LEU A 112 -7.00 -5.98 20.55
C LEU A 112 -5.81 -6.07 21.53
N GLY A 113 -5.65 -5.12 22.46
CA GLY A 113 -4.53 -5.09 23.40
C GLY A 113 -3.17 -4.93 22.72
N ILE A 114 -3.11 -4.18 21.62
CA ILE A 114 -1.86 -3.94 20.88
C ILE A 114 -1.13 -2.75 21.50
N ASP A 115 0.02 -2.97 22.12
CA ASP A 115 0.79 -1.97 22.87
C ASP A 115 1.51 -0.91 22.01
N PHE A 116 1.63 -1.12 20.70
CA PHE A 116 2.29 -0.16 19.82
C PHE A 116 1.29 0.68 19.00
N HIS A 117 1.74 1.87 18.60
CA HIS A 117 0.92 2.79 17.82
C HIS A 117 0.63 2.25 16.41
N LEU A 118 -0.57 1.71 16.22
CA LEU A 118 -1.03 1.13 14.97
C LEU A 118 -1.36 2.24 13.95
N THR A 119 -0.48 2.45 12.97
CA THR A 119 -0.66 3.44 11.90
C THR A 119 -0.96 2.77 10.54
N SER A 120 -1.34 3.57 9.55
CA SER A 120 -1.46 3.11 8.16
C SER A 120 -0.13 2.59 7.59
N TYR A 121 0.99 3.00 8.18
CA TYR A 121 2.33 2.67 7.74
C TYR A 121 2.76 1.24 8.13
N VAL A 122 2.15 0.68 9.18
CA VAL A 122 2.44 -0.69 9.64
C VAL A 122 2.23 -1.72 8.52
N SER A 123 1.17 -1.60 7.70
CA SER A 123 0.94 -2.53 6.59
C SER A 123 2.06 -2.48 5.54
N ARG A 124 2.63 -1.30 5.29
CA ARG A 124 3.78 -1.13 4.38
C ARG A 124 5.05 -1.74 4.96
N HIS A 125 5.31 -1.48 6.24
CA HIS A 125 6.45 -2.08 6.94
C HIS A 125 6.33 -3.61 6.95
N THR A 126 5.16 -4.14 7.30
CA THR A 126 4.90 -5.58 7.30
C THR A 126 5.10 -6.19 5.91
N ALA A 127 4.63 -5.53 4.83
CA ALA A 127 4.83 -6.01 3.46
C ALA A 127 6.33 -6.08 3.12
N ALA A 128 7.11 -5.04 3.46
CA ALA A 128 8.55 -5.01 3.23
C ALA A 128 9.28 -6.13 3.99
N MET A 129 8.97 -6.29 5.28
CA MET A 129 9.57 -7.35 6.12
C MET A 129 9.18 -8.75 5.66
N THR A 130 7.93 -8.94 5.21
CA THR A 130 7.50 -10.24 4.64
C THR A 130 8.30 -10.58 3.38
N LEU A 131 8.50 -9.61 2.48
CA LEU A 131 9.31 -9.82 1.29
C LEU A 131 10.77 -10.14 1.64
N GLN A 132 11.36 -9.41 2.59
CA GLN A 132 12.72 -9.67 3.08
C GLN A 132 12.87 -11.08 3.66
N ARG A 133 11.94 -11.52 4.53
CA ARG A 133 11.93 -12.87 5.12
C ARG A 133 11.80 -13.98 4.09
N ASN A 134 11.23 -13.68 2.93
CA ASN A 134 11.17 -14.59 1.79
C ASN A 134 12.36 -14.41 0.82
N ASN A 135 13.47 -13.84 1.28
CA ASN A 135 14.71 -13.66 0.54
C ASN A 135 14.57 -12.88 -0.78
N ILE A 136 13.59 -11.97 -0.87
CA ILE A 136 13.45 -11.09 -2.03
C ILE A 136 14.55 -10.00 -1.95
N PRO A 137 15.33 -9.77 -3.04
CA PRO A 137 16.38 -8.77 -3.07
C PRO A 137 15.86 -7.37 -2.70
N ARG A 138 16.68 -6.59 -1.95
CA ARG A 138 16.29 -5.26 -1.48
C ARG A 138 15.96 -4.29 -2.61
N GLU A 139 16.62 -4.41 -3.74
CA GLU A 139 16.36 -3.63 -4.95
C GLU A 139 14.96 -3.90 -5.50
N VAL A 140 14.53 -5.16 -5.49
CA VAL A 140 13.18 -5.56 -5.89
C VAL A 140 12.15 -5.01 -4.90
N ILE A 141 12.40 -5.15 -3.60
CA ILE A 141 11.54 -4.58 -2.55
C ILE A 141 11.44 -3.05 -2.72
N SER A 142 12.55 -2.36 -2.95
CA SER A 142 12.60 -0.92 -3.20
C SER A 142 11.72 -0.51 -4.38
N GLN A 143 11.83 -1.24 -5.48
CA GLN A 143 11.01 -1.01 -6.68
C GLN A 143 9.52 -1.27 -6.41
N MET A 144 9.17 -2.37 -5.74
CA MET A 144 7.79 -2.71 -5.37
C MET A 144 7.15 -1.64 -4.47
N LEU A 145 7.92 -1.12 -3.51
CA LEU A 145 7.48 -0.04 -2.63
C LEU A 145 7.48 1.33 -3.32
N GLY A 146 8.10 1.46 -4.49
CA GLY A 146 8.26 2.71 -5.23
C GLY A 146 9.09 3.73 -4.45
N HIS A 147 10.21 3.31 -3.86
CA HIS A 147 11.20 4.21 -3.30
C HIS A 147 12.02 4.84 -4.42
N ALA A 148 12.40 6.10 -4.25
CA ALA A 148 13.24 6.81 -5.21
C ALA A 148 14.71 6.34 -5.14
N ASP A 149 15.12 5.86 -3.96
CA ASP A 149 16.44 5.37 -3.64
C ASP A 149 16.38 4.11 -2.76
N LEU A 150 17.47 3.34 -2.76
CA LEU A 150 17.59 2.11 -1.98
C LEU A 150 17.79 2.41 -0.48
N GLU A 151 18.38 3.57 -0.13
CA GLU A 151 18.61 3.99 1.25
C GLU A 151 17.31 4.07 2.04
N THR A 152 16.25 4.62 1.41
CA THR A 152 14.89 4.60 2.00
C THR A 152 14.42 3.19 2.32
N THR A 153 14.78 2.19 1.53
CA THR A 153 14.40 0.78 1.80
C THR A 153 15.23 0.20 2.93
N ASN A 154 16.52 0.53 3.00
CA ASN A 154 17.42 0.05 4.04
C ASN A 154 16.97 0.46 5.44
N ILE A 155 16.43 1.67 5.63
CA ILE A 155 15.86 2.13 6.91
C ILE A 155 14.77 1.16 7.44
N TYR A 156 14.04 0.48 6.54
CA TYR A 156 13.04 -0.52 6.93
C TYR A 156 13.61 -1.89 7.20
N LEU A 157 14.77 -2.19 6.62
CA LEU A 157 15.33 -3.52 6.50
C LEU A 157 16.69 -3.64 7.19
N ASP A 158 17.00 -2.74 8.16
CA ASP A 158 18.33 -2.54 8.72
C ASP A 158 18.87 -3.72 9.55
N SER A 159 18.05 -4.69 9.92
CA SER A 159 18.53 -5.91 10.57
C SER A 159 17.85 -7.15 10.00
N PHE A 160 18.63 -8.15 9.66
CA PHE A 160 18.11 -9.50 9.51
C PHE A 160 17.81 -10.06 10.90
N ASP A 161 16.67 -10.74 11.05
CA ASP A 161 16.40 -11.52 12.26
C ASP A 161 17.51 -12.55 12.43
N ASN A 162 17.91 -12.85 13.69
CA ASN A 162 18.93 -13.87 14.00
C ASN A 162 18.64 -15.21 13.36
N GLU A 163 17.38 -15.54 13.15
CA GLU A 163 16.95 -16.75 12.46
C GLU A 163 17.44 -16.80 11.00
N VAL A 164 17.34 -15.69 10.27
CA VAL A 164 17.83 -15.58 8.88
C VAL A 164 19.36 -15.69 8.83
N ILE A 165 20.05 -15.07 9.81
CA ILE A 165 21.52 -15.16 9.92
C ILE A 165 21.94 -16.60 10.22
N ASN A 166 21.25 -17.31 11.12
CA ASN A 166 21.53 -18.70 11.47
C ASN A 166 21.25 -19.65 10.28
N GLU A 167 20.20 -19.42 9.50
CA GLU A 167 19.94 -20.20 8.27
C GLU A 167 21.04 -19.97 7.22
N ALA A 168 21.47 -18.72 7.02
CA ALA A 168 22.56 -18.40 6.10
C ALA A 168 23.88 -19.06 6.55
N ALA A 169 24.15 -19.13 7.85
CA ALA A 169 25.36 -19.74 8.39
C ALA A 169 25.44 -21.28 8.14
N LYS A 170 24.30 -21.95 7.87
CA LYS A 170 24.30 -23.40 7.54
C LYS A 170 24.91 -23.72 6.18
N VAL A 171 25.12 -22.71 5.32
CA VAL A 171 25.71 -22.85 3.99
C VAL A 171 27.24 -22.83 4.03
N LEU A 172 27.83 -22.40 5.15
CA LEU A 172 29.27 -22.33 5.41
C LEU A 172 29.78 -23.67 5.99
#